data_e0ff8e52a5c9e3b1da66700bff4e933d
#
_entry.id   e0ff8e52a5c9e3b1da66700bff4e933d
#
_cell.length_a   1.000
_cell.length_b   1.000
_cell.length_c   1.000
_cell.angle_alpha   90.00
_cell.angle_beta   90.00
_cell.angle_gamma   90.00
#
_symmetry.space_group_name_H-M   'P 1'
#
loop_
_entity.id
_entity.type
_entity.pdbx_description
1 polymer ?
#
loop_
_entity_poly.entity_id
_entity_poly.type
_entity_poly.pdbx_seq_one_letter_code
_entity_poly.pdbx_strand_id
1 'polypeptide(L)'
;VYLIQTPQAFNYKKLYELQNNNGAETTDDANLFVKADKKIKIINGEINNNKITTNSDIKINNFIKYGLGFDVHRLVPNKKLYLGGIIVPSTLGTLGHSDGDPVLHAVTDAILGACQMGDIGEKFSDKNKKFKNIRSTILLSKIISQLKIKNFSINNIYINIITQKPKIQKYKKKIAHCIAK
;
A
#
# COMPACT_ATOMS: atom_id res chain seq x y z
N VAL A 1 8.99 2.59 -37.50
CA VAL A 1 8.97 1.41 -36.60
C VAL A 1 8.16 1.75 -35.39
N TYR A 2 7.21 0.90 -35.03
CA TYR A 2 6.37 1.06 -33.82
C TYR A 2 6.70 -0.04 -32.83
N LEU A 3 6.78 0.31 -31.56
CA LEU A 3 6.82 -0.66 -30.48
C LEU A 3 5.39 -1.09 -30.15
N ILE A 4 5.07 -2.36 -30.35
CA ILE A 4 3.71 -2.89 -30.17
C ILE A 4 3.56 -3.41 -28.72
N GLN A 5 2.51 -2.94 -28.05
CA GLN A 5 2.12 -3.39 -26.71
C GLN A 5 0.95 -4.38 -26.78
N THR A 6 0.76 -5.13 -25.73
CA THR A 6 -0.44 -5.94 -25.50
C THR A 6 -1.43 -5.15 -24.64
N PRO A 7 -2.78 -5.42 -24.74
CA PRO A 7 -3.40 -6.44 -25.60
C PRO A 7 -3.49 -6.01 -27.07
N GLN A 8 -3.59 -7.00 -27.96
CA GLN A 8 -3.86 -6.82 -29.38
C GLN A 8 -5.22 -7.47 -29.68
N ALA A 9 -6.02 -6.87 -30.58
CA ALA A 9 -7.33 -7.36 -30.95
C ALA A 9 -7.43 -7.61 -32.44
N PHE A 10 -7.91 -8.78 -32.85
CA PHE A 10 -8.04 -9.19 -34.23
C PHE A 10 -9.41 -9.81 -34.51
N ASN A 11 -9.82 -9.73 -35.75
CA ASN A 11 -10.97 -10.54 -36.22
C ASN A 11 -10.54 -12.02 -36.21
N TYR A 12 -11.26 -12.84 -35.46
CA TYR A 12 -10.94 -14.25 -35.26
C TYR A 12 -10.75 -15.02 -36.57
N LYS A 13 -11.70 -14.91 -37.51
CA LYS A 13 -11.66 -15.65 -38.78
C LYS A 13 -10.41 -15.30 -39.59
N LYS A 14 -10.11 -14.02 -39.70
CA LYS A 14 -8.91 -13.56 -40.43
C LYS A 14 -7.60 -13.99 -39.76
N LEU A 15 -7.54 -13.92 -38.46
CA LEU A 15 -6.35 -14.39 -37.73
C LEU A 15 -6.16 -15.89 -37.91
N TYR A 16 -7.21 -16.68 -37.77
CA TYR A 16 -7.20 -18.12 -37.97
C TYR A 16 -6.74 -18.53 -39.38
N GLU A 17 -7.28 -17.87 -40.42
CA GLU A 17 -6.85 -18.09 -41.81
C GLU A 17 -5.35 -17.78 -42.02
N LEU A 18 -4.86 -16.69 -41.47
CA LEU A 18 -3.46 -16.28 -41.60
C LEU A 18 -2.52 -17.21 -40.84
N GLN A 19 -2.91 -17.73 -39.68
CA GLN A 19 -2.13 -18.71 -38.93
C GLN A 19 -2.00 -20.04 -39.66
N ASN A 20 -3.11 -20.52 -40.29
CA ASN A 20 -3.08 -21.80 -40.98
C ASN A 20 -2.39 -21.75 -42.36
N ASN A 21 -2.42 -20.60 -43.03
CA ASN A 21 -1.89 -20.50 -44.40
C ASN A 21 -0.39 -20.10 -44.43
N ASN A 22 0.19 -19.58 -43.36
CA ASN A 22 1.52 -18.97 -43.45
C ASN A 22 2.64 -19.77 -42.78
N GLY A 23 2.42 -20.95 -42.21
CA GLY A 23 3.46 -21.87 -41.72
C GLY A 23 4.74 -21.27 -41.09
N ALA A 24 4.81 -19.94 -40.99
CA ALA A 24 5.98 -19.20 -40.53
C ALA A 24 5.84 -18.87 -39.05
N GLU A 25 6.81 -19.26 -38.27
CA GLU A 25 6.98 -18.79 -36.90
C GLU A 25 7.00 -17.26 -36.89
N THR A 26 6.06 -16.67 -36.18
CA THR A 26 6.00 -15.21 -35.96
C THR A 26 6.04 -14.93 -34.48
N THR A 27 6.72 -13.84 -34.12
CA THR A 27 6.89 -13.44 -32.72
C THR A 27 5.62 -12.86 -32.11
N ASP A 28 4.70 -12.36 -32.95
CA ASP A 28 3.38 -11.87 -32.52
C ASP A 28 2.35 -11.95 -33.67
N ASP A 29 1.06 -11.88 -33.33
CA ASP A 29 -0.04 -12.00 -34.27
C ASP A 29 -0.17 -10.80 -35.22
N ALA A 30 0.22 -9.60 -34.80
CA ALA A 30 0.20 -8.40 -35.67
C ALA A 30 1.14 -8.59 -36.86
N ASN A 31 2.24 -9.30 -36.69
CA ASN A 31 3.21 -9.58 -37.74
C ASN A 31 2.62 -10.44 -38.88
N LEU A 32 1.67 -11.32 -38.58
CA LEU A 32 0.93 -12.08 -39.61
C LEU A 32 0.14 -11.17 -40.54
N PHE A 33 -0.53 -10.17 -39.96
CA PHE A 33 -1.29 -9.19 -40.74
C PHE A 33 -0.39 -8.31 -41.57
N VAL A 34 0.76 -7.88 -41.04
CA VAL A 34 1.74 -7.08 -41.80
C VAL A 34 2.31 -7.87 -42.97
N LYS A 35 2.74 -9.14 -42.77
CA LYS A 35 3.25 -10.00 -43.84
C LYS A 35 2.20 -10.28 -44.92
N ALA A 36 0.92 -10.30 -44.57
CA ALA A 36 -0.18 -10.50 -45.47
C ALA A 36 -0.71 -9.19 -46.11
N ASP A 37 -0.02 -8.09 -45.97
CA ASP A 37 -0.38 -6.76 -46.47
C ASP A 37 -1.81 -6.32 -46.03
N LYS A 38 -2.19 -6.67 -44.81
CA LYS A 38 -3.48 -6.31 -44.22
C LYS A 38 -3.37 -5.05 -43.39
N LYS A 39 -4.38 -4.18 -43.53
CA LYS A 39 -4.44 -2.94 -42.73
C LYS A 39 -4.54 -3.23 -41.25
N ILE A 40 -3.68 -2.64 -40.44
CA ILE A 40 -3.70 -2.63 -38.99
C ILE A 40 -4.02 -1.23 -38.52
N LYS A 41 -4.94 -1.11 -37.56
CA LYS A 41 -5.21 0.16 -36.88
C LYS A 41 -4.34 0.25 -35.63
N ILE A 42 -3.45 1.21 -35.58
CA ILE A 42 -2.63 1.51 -34.41
C ILE A 42 -3.39 2.51 -33.55
N ILE A 43 -3.43 2.24 -32.24
CA ILE A 43 -3.94 3.16 -31.21
C ILE A 43 -2.79 3.51 -30.27
N ASN A 44 -2.85 4.66 -29.65
CA ASN A 44 -1.84 5.06 -28.68
C ASN A 44 -1.88 4.13 -27.47
N GLY A 45 -0.72 3.59 -27.09
CA GLY A 45 -0.53 2.83 -25.87
C GLY A 45 -0.13 3.74 -24.71
N GLU A 46 0.16 3.12 -23.58
CA GLU A 46 0.64 3.82 -22.38
C GLU A 46 2.09 3.40 -22.05
N ILE A 47 2.91 4.39 -21.65
CA ILE A 47 4.33 4.17 -21.32
C ILE A 47 4.49 3.12 -20.20
N ASN A 48 3.57 3.09 -19.27
CA ASN A 48 3.63 2.18 -18.11
C ASN A 48 3.05 0.79 -18.38
N ASN A 49 2.49 0.54 -19.56
CA ASN A 49 1.97 -0.77 -19.94
C ASN A 49 3.10 -1.69 -20.41
N ASN A 50 3.92 -2.14 -19.47
CA ASN A 50 5.05 -3.03 -19.75
C ASN A 50 4.64 -4.49 -19.58
N LYS A 51 5.00 -5.34 -20.55
CA LYS A 51 4.85 -6.79 -20.46
C LYS A 51 5.93 -7.33 -19.50
N ILE A 52 5.50 -8.05 -18.46
CA ILE A 52 6.42 -8.77 -17.55
C ILE A 52 6.74 -10.12 -18.17
N THR A 53 7.98 -10.32 -18.58
CA THR A 53 8.47 -11.55 -19.24
C THR A 53 9.64 -12.19 -18.52
N THR A 54 10.39 -11.41 -17.75
CA THR A 54 11.58 -11.87 -17.03
C THR A 54 11.53 -11.46 -15.55
N ASN A 55 12.36 -12.12 -14.72
CA ASN A 55 12.51 -11.74 -13.31
C ASN A 55 13.05 -10.31 -13.12
N SER A 56 13.76 -9.76 -14.10
CA SER A 56 14.20 -8.36 -14.09
C SER A 56 13.03 -7.40 -14.25
N ASP A 57 12.03 -7.74 -15.06
CA ASP A 57 10.86 -6.90 -15.27
C ASP A 57 10.03 -6.75 -13.98
N ILE A 58 10.03 -7.79 -13.12
CA ILE A 58 9.40 -7.76 -11.80
C ILE A 58 10.07 -6.72 -10.88
N LYS A 59 11.38 -6.55 -11.00
CA LYS A 59 12.14 -5.59 -10.18
C LYS A 59 11.91 -4.13 -10.59
N ILE A 60 11.55 -3.89 -11.84
CA ILE A 60 11.31 -2.54 -12.40
C ILE A 60 9.91 -2.04 -12.01
N ASN A 61 8.94 -2.92 -11.83
CA ASN A 61 7.62 -2.55 -11.35
C ASN A 61 7.70 -2.29 -9.84
N ASN A 62 7.69 -1.02 -9.45
CA ASN A 62 7.47 -0.60 -8.07
C ASN A 62 6.10 -1.12 -7.63
N PHE A 63 6.07 -2.28 -6.96
CA PHE A 63 4.83 -2.86 -6.46
C PHE A 63 4.25 -1.94 -5.39
N ILE A 64 3.10 -1.38 -5.68
CA ILE A 64 2.29 -0.71 -4.67
C ILE A 64 1.76 -1.80 -3.73
N LYS A 65 2.04 -1.66 -2.45
CA LYS A 65 1.55 -2.55 -1.39
C LYS A 65 0.43 -1.84 -0.64
N TYR A 66 -0.56 -2.60 -0.25
CA TYR A 66 -1.68 -2.12 0.54
C TYR A 66 -1.69 -2.81 1.90
N GLY A 67 -2.01 -2.08 2.93
CA GLY A 67 -2.15 -2.61 4.28
C GLY A 67 -3.37 -2.03 4.97
N LEU A 68 -4.00 -2.85 5.79
CA LEU A 68 -5.11 -2.47 6.67
C LEU A 68 -4.69 -2.72 8.11
N GLY A 69 -4.89 -1.74 8.97
CA GLY A 69 -4.70 -1.86 10.42
C GLY A 69 -5.97 -1.47 11.13
N PHE A 70 -6.26 -2.15 12.22
CA PHE A 70 -7.42 -1.91 13.06
C PHE A 70 -7.02 -2.09 14.52
N ASP A 71 -7.40 -1.13 15.36
CA ASP A 71 -7.14 -1.22 16.79
C ASP A 71 -8.29 -0.64 17.62
N VAL A 72 -8.57 -1.25 18.77
CA VAL A 72 -9.61 -0.86 19.70
C VAL A 72 -9.07 -0.82 21.12
N HIS A 73 -9.22 0.32 21.77
CA HIS A 73 -8.81 0.50 23.16
C HIS A 73 -9.98 0.87 24.06
N ARG A 74 -10.04 0.27 25.23
CA ARG A 74 -10.97 0.66 26.28
C ARG A 74 -10.62 2.04 26.81
N LEU A 75 -11.63 2.88 27.01
CA LEU A 75 -11.48 4.17 27.70
C LEU A 75 -11.68 4.00 29.20
N VAL A 76 -10.77 4.55 29.98
CA VAL A 76 -10.76 4.49 31.44
C VAL A 76 -10.49 5.87 32.06
N PRO A 77 -10.99 6.15 33.29
CA PRO A 77 -10.68 7.39 33.98
C PRO A 77 -9.20 7.48 34.35
N ASN A 78 -8.76 8.68 34.67
CA ASN A 78 -7.39 8.98 35.15
C ASN A 78 -6.27 8.61 34.17
N LYS A 79 -6.57 8.51 32.88
CA LYS A 79 -5.58 8.31 31.80
C LYS A 79 -5.65 9.47 30.81
N LYS A 80 -4.54 9.78 30.17
CA LYS A 80 -4.51 10.72 29.05
C LYS A 80 -5.02 10.02 27.78
N LEU A 81 -5.78 10.75 26.97
CA LEU A 81 -6.23 10.26 25.67
C LEU A 81 -5.20 10.64 24.60
N TYR A 82 -4.48 9.66 24.10
CA TYR A 82 -3.57 9.81 22.97
C TYR A 82 -4.27 9.35 21.69
N LEU A 83 -4.29 10.19 20.66
CA LEU A 83 -4.85 9.87 19.34
C LEU A 83 -3.96 10.46 18.24
N GLY A 84 -3.32 9.61 17.48
CA GLY A 84 -2.45 10.00 16.36
C GLY A 84 -1.24 10.83 16.80
N GLY A 85 -0.64 10.47 17.94
CA GLY A 85 0.56 11.10 18.49
C GLY A 85 0.32 12.36 19.32
N ILE A 86 -0.92 12.86 19.40
CA ILE A 86 -1.25 14.05 20.19
C ILE A 86 -2.11 13.71 21.42
N ILE A 87 -2.06 14.55 22.44
CA ILE A 87 -2.96 14.47 23.59
C ILE A 87 -4.24 15.22 23.24
N VAL A 88 -5.39 14.53 23.35
CA VAL A 88 -6.71 15.10 23.19
C VAL A 88 -7.31 15.30 24.58
N PRO A 89 -7.71 16.51 24.96
CA PRO A 89 -8.39 16.76 26.24
C PRO A 89 -9.65 15.93 26.40
N SER A 90 -9.69 15.09 27.44
CA SER A 90 -10.79 14.18 27.75
C SER A 90 -10.73 13.79 29.22
N THR A 91 -11.88 13.47 29.80
CA THR A 91 -11.99 12.89 31.14
C THR A 91 -11.60 11.41 31.19
N LEU A 92 -11.59 10.76 30.02
CA LEU A 92 -11.20 9.37 29.85
C LEU A 92 -10.01 9.30 28.90
N GLY A 93 -9.12 8.33 29.13
CA GLY A 93 -8.02 8.01 28.23
C GLY A 93 -7.97 6.53 27.91
N THR A 94 -7.17 6.17 26.94
CA THR A 94 -7.01 4.79 26.46
C THR A 94 -6.20 3.94 27.43
N LEU A 95 -6.67 2.71 27.66
CA LEU A 95 -5.94 1.70 28.41
C LEU A 95 -5.04 0.90 27.46
N GLY A 96 -3.74 0.97 27.64
CA GLY A 96 -2.76 0.24 26.83
C GLY A 96 -1.46 0.04 27.59
N HIS A 97 -0.57 -0.80 27.05
CA HIS A 97 0.77 -1.06 27.61
C HIS A 97 1.74 0.10 27.35
N SER A 98 1.66 0.67 26.15
CA SER A 98 2.35 1.90 25.72
C SER A 98 1.60 3.15 26.22
N ASP A 99 1.66 4.25 25.51
CA ASP A 99 0.77 5.40 25.75
C ASP A 99 -0.70 5.12 25.31
N GLY A 100 -0.97 3.95 24.76
CA GLY A 100 -2.30 3.48 24.37
C GLY A 100 -2.90 4.26 23.20
N ASP A 101 -2.13 4.74 22.25
CA ASP A 101 -2.61 5.44 21.06
C ASP A 101 -3.11 4.45 19.98
N PRO A 102 -4.44 4.19 19.88
CA PRO A 102 -4.95 3.20 18.95
C PRO A 102 -4.79 3.62 17.49
N VAL A 103 -4.70 4.91 17.23
CA VAL A 103 -4.51 5.43 15.87
C VAL A 103 -3.13 5.06 15.35
N LEU A 104 -2.09 5.29 16.15
CA LEU A 104 -0.72 4.95 15.77
C LEU A 104 -0.49 3.43 15.76
N HIS A 105 -1.17 2.68 16.61
CA HIS A 105 -1.11 1.22 16.58
C HIS A 105 -1.70 0.69 15.26
N ALA A 106 -2.91 1.12 14.88
CA ALA A 106 -3.52 0.74 13.62
C ALA A 106 -2.69 1.14 12.40
N VAL A 107 -2.09 2.34 12.40
CA VAL A 107 -1.17 2.78 11.34
C VAL A 107 0.05 1.87 11.28
N THR A 108 0.63 1.52 12.42
CA THR A 108 1.79 0.61 12.49
C THR A 108 1.45 -0.76 11.93
N ASP A 109 0.30 -1.34 12.29
CA ASP A 109 -0.15 -2.63 11.78
C ASP A 109 -0.44 -2.61 10.28
N ALA A 110 -1.07 -1.53 9.77
CA ALA A 110 -1.26 -1.36 8.34
C ALA A 110 0.06 -1.40 7.57
N ILE A 111 1.08 -0.71 8.08
CA ILE A 111 2.42 -0.66 7.47
C ILE A 111 3.10 -2.02 7.53
N LEU A 112 3.10 -2.66 8.70
CA LEU A 112 3.70 -3.97 8.91
C LEU A 112 3.05 -5.02 8.01
N GLY A 113 1.71 -5.06 7.95
CA GLY A 113 0.95 -5.97 7.11
C GLY A 113 1.22 -5.76 5.62
N ALA A 114 1.24 -4.50 5.13
CA ALA A 114 1.59 -4.19 3.74
C ALA A 114 2.96 -4.73 3.35
N CYS A 115 3.92 -4.70 4.28
CA CYS A 115 5.30 -5.11 4.04
C CYS A 115 5.61 -6.55 4.45
N GLN A 116 4.61 -7.32 4.89
CA GLN A 116 4.78 -8.70 5.39
C GLN A 116 5.82 -8.78 6.52
N MET A 117 5.72 -7.84 7.47
CA MET A 117 6.67 -7.70 8.58
C MET A 117 6.10 -8.15 9.94
N GLY A 118 4.99 -8.89 9.96
CA GLY A 118 4.26 -9.27 11.17
C GLY A 118 3.33 -8.17 11.66
N ASP A 119 3.10 -8.09 12.96
CA ASP A 119 2.23 -7.11 13.62
C ASP A 119 2.96 -6.35 14.74
N ILE A 120 2.28 -5.38 15.33
CA ILE A 120 2.83 -4.54 16.41
C ILE A 120 3.14 -5.36 17.67
N GLY A 121 2.35 -6.39 17.98
CA GLY A 121 2.54 -7.28 19.14
C GLY A 121 3.78 -8.14 19.01
N GLU A 122 4.08 -8.64 17.81
CA GLU A 122 5.33 -9.36 17.52
C GLU A 122 6.55 -8.45 17.64
N LYS A 123 6.47 -7.21 17.13
CA LYS A 123 7.59 -6.26 17.14
C LYS A 123 7.84 -5.63 18.50
N PHE A 124 6.79 -5.38 19.26
CA PHE A 124 6.82 -4.60 20.50
C PHE A 124 6.00 -5.26 21.59
N SER A 125 6.33 -6.52 21.90
CA SER A 125 5.60 -7.36 22.84
C SER A 125 5.34 -6.66 24.18
N ASP A 126 4.12 -6.72 24.67
CA ASP A 126 3.67 -6.24 25.97
C ASP A 126 4.40 -6.89 27.15
N LYS A 127 4.99 -8.07 26.95
CA LYS A 127 5.82 -8.75 27.95
C LYS A 127 7.18 -8.04 28.15
N ASN A 128 7.60 -7.20 27.20
CA ASN A 128 8.87 -6.50 27.29
C ASN A 128 8.73 -5.16 28.02
N LYS A 129 9.29 -5.09 29.22
CA LYS A 129 9.26 -3.90 30.09
C LYS A 129 9.81 -2.63 29.41
N LYS A 130 10.67 -2.76 28.38
CA LYS A 130 11.20 -1.62 27.61
C LYS A 130 10.15 -0.81 26.87
N PHE A 131 9.00 -1.43 26.58
CA PHE A 131 7.90 -0.78 25.86
C PHE A 131 6.79 -0.27 26.78
N LYS A 132 6.90 -0.49 28.10
CA LYS A 132 5.93 0.01 29.05
C LYS A 132 5.94 1.54 29.08
N ASN A 133 4.76 2.15 28.90
CA ASN A 133 4.56 3.60 28.84
C ASN A 133 5.34 4.33 27.74
N ILE A 134 5.90 3.61 26.76
CA ILE A 134 6.57 4.24 25.63
C ILE A 134 5.56 4.99 24.75
N ARG A 135 5.99 6.07 24.12
CA ARG A 135 5.16 6.80 23.15
C ARG A 135 5.04 6.00 21.86
N SER A 136 3.80 5.81 21.38
CA SER A 136 3.53 5.09 20.12
C SER A 136 4.16 5.78 18.89
N THR A 137 4.43 7.09 18.98
CA THR A 137 5.24 7.80 17.96
C THR A 137 6.65 7.24 17.83
N ILE A 138 7.26 6.80 18.94
CA ILE A 138 8.60 6.17 18.92
C ILE A 138 8.54 4.77 18.29
N LEU A 139 7.46 4.01 18.56
CA LEU A 139 7.25 2.70 17.95
C LEU A 139 7.11 2.84 16.45
N LEU A 140 6.24 3.76 15.99
CA LEU A 140 6.03 4.03 14.57
C LEU A 140 7.31 4.49 13.88
N SER A 141 8.09 5.41 14.48
CA SER A 141 9.34 5.88 13.86
C SER A 141 10.39 4.78 13.69
N LYS A 142 10.43 3.77 14.59
CA LYS A 142 11.27 2.57 14.41
C LYS A 142 10.85 1.76 13.19
N ILE A 143 9.55 1.60 12.96
CA ILE A 143 9.03 0.89 11.77
C ILE A 143 9.33 1.69 10.50
N ILE A 144 9.12 3.01 10.51
CA ILE A 144 9.48 3.88 9.38
C ILE A 144 10.96 3.76 9.02
N SER A 145 11.84 3.70 10.02
CA SER A 145 13.27 3.48 9.77
C SER A 145 13.55 2.13 9.09
N GLN A 146 12.85 1.07 9.48
CA GLN A 146 12.95 -0.24 8.82
C GLN A 146 12.42 -0.23 7.37
N LEU A 147 11.35 0.54 7.09
CA LEU A 147 10.83 0.73 5.73
C LEU A 147 11.89 1.37 4.83
N LYS A 148 12.55 2.44 5.31
CA LYS A 148 13.60 3.13 4.56
C LYS A 148 14.75 2.20 4.17
N ILE A 149 15.20 1.34 5.10
CA ILE A 149 16.24 0.33 4.83
C ILE A 149 15.79 -0.65 3.74
N LYS A 150 14.49 -0.97 3.68
CA LYS A 150 13.91 -1.86 2.67
C LYS A 150 13.49 -1.15 1.37
N ASN A 151 13.81 0.14 1.22
CA ASN A 151 13.45 0.99 0.09
C ASN A 151 11.93 1.11 -0.15
N PHE A 152 11.12 1.05 0.91
CA PHE A 152 9.71 1.35 0.85
C PHE A 152 9.43 2.80 1.25
N SER A 153 8.44 3.40 0.62
CA SER A 153 7.88 4.70 0.99
C SER A 153 6.37 4.61 1.15
N ILE A 154 5.82 5.49 1.97
CA ILE A 154 4.38 5.58 2.20
C ILE A 154 3.83 6.63 1.24
N ASN A 155 2.90 6.23 0.37
CA ASN A 155 2.26 7.13 -0.57
C ASN A 155 1.05 7.82 0.03
N ASN A 156 0.22 7.09 0.79
CA ASN A 156 -0.99 7.61 1.39
C ASN A 156 -1.40 6.81 2.62
N ILE A 157 -1.99 7.49 3.60
CA ILE A 157 -2.64 6.87 4.76
C ILE A 157 -4.03 7.49 4.91
N TYR A 158 -5.06 6.65 4.94
CA TYR A 158 -6.42 7.05 5.25
C TYR A 158 -6.81 6.48 6.61
N ILE A 159 -7.35 7.35 7.50
CA ILE A 159 -7.64 6.98 8.89
C ILE A 159 -9.07 7.35 9.24
N ASN A 160 -9.82 6.37 9.74
CA ASN A 160 -11.10 6.57 10.40
C ASN A 160 -10.95 6.41 11.91
N ILE A 161 -11.33 7.44 12.67
CA ILE A 161 -11.34 7.37 14.12
C ILE A 161 -12.80 7.42 14.58
N ILE A 162 -13.25 6.36 15.26
CA ILE A 162 -14.60 6.22 15.77
C ILE A 162 -14.55 6.38 17.28
N THR A 163 -15.16 7.44 17.79
CA THR A 163 -15.28 7.70 19.23
C THR A 163 -16.56 8.46 19.53
N GLN A 164 -17.23 8.10 20.61
CA GLN A 164 -18.43 8.81 21.04
C GLN A 164 -18.07 10.18 21.66
N LYS A 165 -17.05 10.21 22.48
CA LYS A 165 -16.48 11.41 23.13
C LYS A 165 -14.97 11.23 23.30
N PRO A 166 -14.19 12.34 23.21
CA PRO A 166 -14.58 13.71 22.82
C PRO A 166 -14.82 13.83 21.30
N LYS A 167 -15.49 14.90 20.86
CA LYS A 167 -15.60 15.21 19.42
C LYS A 167 -14.23 15.60 18.88
N ILE A 168 -13.71 14.80 17.95
CA ILE A 168 -12.33 14.92 17.45
C ILE A 168 -12.16 15.85 16.24
N GLN A 169 -13.26 16.40 15.69
CA GLN A 169 -13.24 17.23 14.48
C GLN A 169 -12.18 18.33 14.51
N LYS A 170 -12.06 19.05 15.63
CA LYS A 170 -11.08 20.13 15.79
C LYS A 170 -9.63 19.68 15.87
N TYR A 171 -9.38 18.39 16.06
CA TYR A 171 -8.02 17.81 16.19
C TYR A 171 -7.53 17.14 14.89
N LYS A 172 -8.40 16.94 13.88
CA LYS A 172 -8.07 16.24 12.64
C LYS A 172 -6.77 16.73 11.99
N LYS A 173 -6.66 18.06 11.80
CA LYS A 173 -5.45 18.64 11.18
C LYS A 173 -4.19 18.40 12.00
N LYS A 174 -4.28 18.47 13.34
CA LYS A 174 -3.13 18.22 14.24
C LYS A 174 -2.71 16.76 14.20
N ILE A 175 -3.68 15.83 14.20
CA ILE A 175 -3.44 14.38 14.07
C ILE A 175 -2.74 14.09 12.74
N ALA A 176 -3.33 14.55 11.63
CA ALA A 176 -2.76 14.35 10.29
C ALA A 176 -1.33 14.89 10.18
N HIS A 177 -1.09 16.10 10.71
CA HIS A 177 0.26 16.69 10.70
C HIS A 177 1.26 15.91 11.56
N CYS A 178 0.82 15.37 12.71
CA CYS A 178 1.69 14.57 13.58
C CYS A 178 2.10 13.24 12.92
N ILE A 179 1.18 12.61 12.18
CA ILE A 179 1.44 11.33 11.49
C ILE A 179 2.30 11.53 10.24
N ALA A 180 2.18 12.69 9.56
CA ALA A 180 2.92 13.00 8.34
C ALA A 180 4.39 13.43 8.58
N LYS A 181 4.80 13.67 9.82
CA LYS A 181 6.20 13.98 10.20
C LYS A 181 7.06 12.72 10.32
#